data_79812197928fa25c5236cacc2762b6e0
#
_entry.id   79812197928fa25c5236cacc2762b6e0
#
_cell.length_a   1.000
_cell.length_b   1.000
_cell.length_c   1.000
_cell.angle_alpha   90.00
_cell.angle_beta   90.00
_cell.angle_gamma   90.00
#
_symmetry.space_group_name_H-M   'P 1'
#
loop_
_entity.id
_entity.type
_entity.pdbx_description
1 polymer ?
#
loop_
_entity_poly.entity_id
_entity_poly.type
_entity_poly.pdbx_seq_one_letter_code
_entity_poly.pdbx_strand_id
1 'polypeptide(L)'
;MPVESVTVESVDGVRLDAAVHTTSGPVRGTVLLVHGITVDMDEGGGMFVRLAGQLAAAGFNVVRFSFRGHGNSGGTQRGVTVAGECLDLEAAVQLVEERFRGRFSIVAASFGAVSTVLSLPWLATRLDRLVLWNPVLDLRATFLEPELSWGKENFGPSQQKLLHENGALVVDGEFELGRVLFDEFTHYDPLAGFLDSTVPSLVVHGDRDTAVSYEIAARAAQSRPHTMLHTVVGSDHGFDSREREDEAIAMTVAWLVEQIALSS
;
A
#
# COMPACT_ATOMS: atom_id res chain seq x y z
N MET A 1 -13.22 -17.54 -9.55
CA MET A 1 -13.96 -17.22 -8.31
C MET A 1 -14.78 -15.97 -8.55
N PRO A 2 -15.95 -15.80 -7.92
CA PRO A 2 -16.75 -14.61 -8.13
C PRO A 2 -16.01 -13.39 -7.56
N VAL A 3 -15.98 -12.32 -8.35
CA VAL A 3 -15.50 -11.00 -7.97
C VAL A 3 -16.71 -10.08 -8.03
N GLU A 4 -17.03 -9.45 -6.93
CA GLU A 4 -18.12 -8.47 -6.82
C GLU A 4 -17.54 -7.06 -6.85
N SER A 5 -17.96 -6.23 -7.80
CA SER A 5 -17.66 -4.80 -7.78
C SER A 5 -18.61 -4.10 -6.81
N VAL A 6 -18.07 -3.30 -5.91
CA VAL A 6 -18.84 -2.56 -4.92
C VAL A 6 -18.36 -1.10 -4.87
N THR A 7 -19.22 -0.23 -4.37
CA THR A 7 -18.86 1.16 -4.08
C THR A 7 -18.91 1.36 -2.56
N VAL A 8 -17.89 2.01 -2.02
CA VAL A 8 -17.81 2.42 -0.62
C VAL A 8 -17.82 3.94 -0.56
N GLU A 9 -18.36 4.52 0.48
CA GLU A 9 -18.33 5.97 0.69
C GLU A 9 -17.45 6.28 1.89
N SER A 10 -16.43 7.10 1.66
CA SER A 10 -15.59 7.64 2.73
C SER A 10 -16.40 8.60 3.62
N VAL A 11 -15.99 8.78 4.86
CA VAL A 11 -16.72 9.60 5.84
C VAL A 11 -16.94 11.05 5.39
N ASP A 12 -16.12 11.54 4.48
CA ASP A 12 -16.25 12.87 3.86
C ASP A 12 -17.02 12.85 2.52
N GLY A 13 -17.70 11.74 2.21
CA GLY A 13 -18.61 11.61 1.06
C GLY A 13 -17.93 11.27 -0.28
N VAL A 14 -16.64 10.94 -0.29
CA VAL A 14 -15.96 10.50 -1.50
C VAL A 14 -16.33 9.05 -1.80
N ARG A 15 -16.81 8.78 -3.01
CA ARG A 15 -17.13 7.42 -3.47
C ARG A 15 -15.88 6.70 -3.93
N LEU A 16 -15.66 5.51 -3.40
CA LEU A 16 -14.50 4.66 -3.71
C LEU A 16 -14.96 3.42 -4.44
N ASP A 17 -14.25 3.07 -5.52
CA ASP A 17 -14.44 1.83 -6.25
C ASP A 17 -13.70 0.70 -5.55
N ALA A 18 -14.35 -0.45 -5.38
CA ALA A 18 -13.78 -1.60 -4.70
C ALA A 18 -14.21 -2.93 -5.33
N ALA A 19 -13.43 -3.97 -5.09
CA ALA A 19 -13.70 -5.32 -5.55
C ALA A 19 -13.55 -6.32 -4.38
N VAL A 20 -14.55 -7.17 -4.21
CA VAL A 20 -14.61 -8.21 -3.17
C VAL A 20 -14.47 -9.58 -3.81
N HIS A 21 -13.46 -10.34 -3.41
CA HIS A 21 -13.22 -11.72 -3.81
C HIS A 21 -13.59 -12.63 -2.65
N THR A 22 -14.54 -13.51 -2.87
CA THR A 22 -14.96 -14.48 -1.86
C THR A 22 -14.38 -15.84 -2.18
N THR A 23 -13.70 -16.47 -1.21
CA THR A 23 -13.23 -17.85 -1.35
C THR A 23 -14.41 -18.82 -1.39
N SER A 24 -14.28 -19.91 -2.14
CA SER A 24 -15.30 -20.97 -2.23
C SER A 24 -15.06 -22.12 -1.25
N GLY A 25 -13.95 -22.12 -0.54
CA GLY A 25 -13.54 -23.16 0.40
C GLY A 25 -13.61 -22.69 1.87
N PRO A 26 -13.01 -23.48 2.78
CA PRO A 26 -12.84 -23.06 4.17
C PRO A 26 -12.11 -21.72 4.26
N VAL A 27 -12.69 -20.76 5.01
CA VAL A 27 -12.12 -19.42 5.18
C VAL A 27 -10.99 -19.46 6.18
N ARG A 28 -9.80 -19.01 5.78
CA ARG A 28 -8.63 -18.83 6.66
C ARG A 28 -8.55 -17.42 7.26
N GLY A 29 -9.08 -16.43 6.56
CA GLY A 29 -9.05 -15.03 6.97
C GLY A 29 -9.46 -14.11 5.85
N THR A 30 -9.26 -12.82 6.07
CA THR A 30 -9.54 -11.77 5.08
C THR A 30 -8.28 -10.91 4.88
N VAL A 31 -8.03 -10.48 3.65
CA VAL A 31 -6.89 -9.61 3.28
C VAL A 31 -7.43 -8.38 2.57
N LEU A 32 -7.04 -7.19 3.05
CA LEU A 32 -7.26 -5.91 2.38
C LEU A 32 -6.00 -5.53 1.60
N LEU A 33 -6.14 -5.22 0.31
CA LEU A 33 -5.04 -4.77 -0.54
C LEU A 33 -5.12 -3.25 -0.73
N VAL A 34 -4.00 -2.57 -0.46
CA VAL A 34 -3.86 -1.11 -0.44
C VAL A 34 -2.79 -0.71 -1.44
N HIS A 35 -3.19 -0.12 -2.56
CA HIS A 35 -2.31 0.18 -3.71
C HIS A 35 -1.40 1.39 -3.49
N GLY A 36 -0.39 1.54 -4.35
CA GLY A 36 0.54 2.67 -4.37
C GLY A 36 -0.04 3.92 -5.04
N ILE A 37 0.76 5.00 -5.06
CA ILE A 37 0.39 6.23 -5.77
C ILE A 37 0.51 6.01 -7.29
N THR A 38 -0.23 6.76 -8.08
CA THR A 38 -0.27 6.74 -9.57
C THR A 38 -0.91 5.50 -10.21
N VAL A 39 -1.28 4.50 -9.42
CA VAL A 39 -1.96 3.26 -9.86
C VAL A 39 -3.36 3.17 -9.26
N ASP A 40 -4.07 2.07 -9.45
CA ASP A 40 -5.40 1.82 -8.89
C ASP A 40 -5.43 0.51 -8.09
N MET A 41 -6.63 0.01 -7.74
CA MET A 41 -6.79 -1.22 -6.94
C MET A 41 -6.19 -2.48 -7.59
N ASP A 42 -5.80 -2.44 -8.85
CA ASP A 42 -5.19 -3.56 -9.55
C ASP A 42 -3.66 -3.60 -9.37
N GLU A 43 -3.07 -2.48 -8.91
CA GLU A 43 -1.64 -2.23 -8.77
C GLU A 43 -0.90 -2.35 -10.12
N GLY A 44 0.34 -1.89 -10.19
CA GLY A 44 1.13 -1.94 -11.40
C GLY A 44 1.15 -3.33 -12.04
N GLY A 45 0.90 -3.41 -13.36
CA GLY A 45 0.88 -4.68 -14.09
C GLY A 45 -0.21 -5.68 -13.64
N GLY A 46 -1.21 -5.26 -12.90
CA GLY A 46 -2.27 -6.12 -12.36
C GLY A 46 -1.79 -7.07 -11.26
N MET A 47 -0.76 -6.68 -10.52
CA MET A 47 -0.18 -7.52 -9.45
C MET A 47 -1.20 -7.86 -8.37
N PHE A 48 -2.03 -6.91 -7.96
CA PHE A 48 -3.06 -7.16 -6.94
C PHE A 48 -4.21 -8.04 -7.45
N VAL A 49 -4.49 -8.05 -8.74
CA VAL A 49 -5.42 -9.02 -9.33
C VAL A 49 -4.89 -10.44 -9.19
N ARG A 50 -3.59 -10.64 -9.47
CA ARG A 50 -2.94 -11.95 -9.34
C ARG A 50 -2.80 -12.38 -7.89
N LEU A 51 -2.39 -11.46 -7.02
CA LEU A 51 -2.29 -11.72 -5.58
C LEU A 51 -3.67 -12.13 -5.02
N ALA A 52 -4.72 -11.37 -5.34
CA ALA A 52 -6.08 -11.69 -4.90
C ALA A 52 -6.54 -13.08 -5.37
N GLY A 53 -6.20 -13.46 -6.61
CA GLY A 53 -6.47 -14.79 -7.13
C GLY A 53 -5.77 -15.91 -6.35
N GLN A 54 -4.49 -15.72 -6.03
CA GLN A 54 -3.71 -16.70 -5.25
C GLN A 54 -4.15 -16.78 -3.79
N LEU A 55 -4.42 -15.64 -3.15
CA LEU A 55 -4.95 -15.58 -1.78
C LEU A 55 -6.31 -16.26 -1.68
N ALA A 56 -7.19 -16.00 -2.64
CA ALA A 56 -8.50 -16.63 -2.64
C ALA A 56 -8.42 -18.15 -2.89
N ALA A 57 -7.48 -18.62 -3.72
CA ALA A 57 -7.18 -20.05 -3.87
C ALA A 57 -6.61 -20.67 -2.58
N ALA A 58 -5.86 -19.88 -1.79
CA ALA A 58 -5.34 -20.27 -0.49
C ALA A 58 -6.37 -20.20 0.66
N GLY A 59 -7.61 -19.76 0.39
CA GLY A 59 -8.69 -19.73 1.37
C GLY A 59 -8.93 -18.38 2.04
N PHE A 60 -8.42 -17.29 1.49
CA PHE A 60 -8.70 -15.95 2.00
C PHE A 60 -9.83 -15.27 1.22
N ASN A 61 -10.66 -14.50 1.92
CA ASN A 61 -11.42 -13.44 1.27
C ASN A 61 -10.49 -12.25 1.00
N VAL A 62 -10.70 -11.55 -0.12
CA VAL A 62 -9.83 -10.40 -0.46
C VAL A 62 -10.68 -9.20 -0.83
N VAL A 63 -10.34 -8.04 -0.28
CA VAL A 63 -10.90 -6.75 -0.67
C VAL A 63 -9.79 -5.92 -1.30
N ARG A 64 -10.08 -5.31 -2.45
CA ARG A 64 -9.25 -4.32 -3.12
C ARG A 64 -10.08 -3.06 -3.31
N PHE A 65 -9.49 -1.90 -3.21
CA PHE A 65 -10.17 -0.63 -3.46
C PHE A 65 -9.21 0.37 -4.10
N SER A 66 -9.75 1.36 -4.80
CA SER A 66 -8.97 2.49 -5.29
C SER A 66 -9.15 3.69 -4.37
N PHE A 67 -8.04 4.31 -3.97
CA PHE A 67 -8.07 5.59 -3.26
C PHE A 67 -8.75 6.69 -4.08
N ARG A 68 -9.18 7.78 -3.40
CA ARG A 68 -9.67 8.99 -4.05
C ARG A 68 -8.72 9.47 -5.16
N GLY A 69 -9.26 9.94 -6.26
CA GLY A 69 -8.48 10.43 -7.40
C GLY A 69 -7.78 9.34 -8.22
N HIS A 70 -7.95 8.06 -7.88
CA HIS A 70 -7.36 6.92 -8.57
C HIS A 70 -8.44 6.02 -9.19
N GLY A 71 -8.13 5.38 -10.31
CA GLY A 71 -9.04 4.46 -10.99
C GLY A 71 -10.41 5.08 -11.25
N ASN A 72 -11.49 4.38 -10.84
CA ASN A 72 -12.87 4.85 -10.96
C ASN A 72 -13.41 5.53 -9.70
N SER A 73 -12.57 5.72 -8.67
CA SER A 73 -12.96 6.42 -7.45
C SER A 73 -13.20 7.90 -7.68
N GLY A 74 -14.05 8.49 -6.86
CA GLY A 74 -14.34 9.93 -6.86
C GLY A 74 -13.14 10.76 -6.41
N GLY A 75 -13.32 12.08 -6.40
CA GLY A 75 -12.25 13.04 -6.14
C GLY A 75 -11.46 13.36 -7.42
N THR A 76 -10.30 13.97 -7.25
CA THR A 76 -9.40 14.31 -8.36
C THR A 76 -7.97 13.97 -7.98
N GLN A 77 -7.11 13.67 -8.95
CA GLN A 77 -5.69 13.41 -8.71
C GLN A 77 -5.01 14.55 -7.96
N ARG A 78 -5.29 15.81 -8.34
CA ARG A 78 -4.78 17.02 -7.65
C ARG A 78 -5.28 17.19 -6.21
N GLY A 79 -6.39 16.56 -5.86
CA GLY A 79 -7.00 16.60 -4.54
C GLY A 79 -6.59 15.45 -3.63
N VAL A 80 -5.70 14.57 -4.07
CA VAL A 80 -5.14 13.51 -3.22
C VAL A 80 -4.35 14.13 -2.07
N THR A 81 -4.56 13.62 -0.86
CA THR A 81 -3.89 14.04 0.37
C THR A 81 -3.65 12.82 1.25
N VAL A 82 -2.63 12.85 2.10
CA VAL A 82 -2.36 11.78 3.08
C VAL A 82 -3.56 11.61 4.03
N ALA A 83 -4.12 12.73 4.52
CA ALA A 83 -5.30 12.70 5.37
C ALA A 83 -6.50 12.06 4.66
N GLY A 84 -6.72 12.42 3.39
CA GLY A 84 -7.79 11.84 2.57
C GLY A 84 -7.65 10.35 2.37
N GLU A 85 -6.45 9.86 2.07
CA GLU A 85 -6.19 8.42 1.94
C GLU A 85 -6.37 7.65 3.27
N CYS A 86 -6.09 8.27 4.41
CA CYS A 86 -6.41 7.68 5.71
C CYS A 86 -7.93 7.50 5.90
N LEU A 87 -8.76 8.47 5.46
CA LEU A 87 -10.22 8.33 5.49
C LEU A 87 -10.73 7.26 4.51
N ASP A 88 -10.11 7.15 3.34
CA ASP A 88 -10.44 6.12 2.36
C ASP A 88 -10.10 4.72 2.87
N LEU A 89 -8.94 4.58 3.51
CA LEU A 89 -8.55 3.32 4.17
C LEU A 89 -9.54 2.95 5.28
N GLU A 90 -10.01 3.91 6.07
CA GLU A 90 -11.03 3.68 7.10
C GLU A 90 -12.32 3.13 6.48
N ALA A 91 -12.79 3.71 5.37
CA ALA A 91 -13.97 3.22 4.65
C ALA A 91 -13.76 1.80 4.09
N ALA A 92 -12.58 1.50 3.55
CA ALA A 92 -12.24 0.15 3.08
C ALA A 92 -12.18 -0.87 4.23
N VAL A 93 -11.69 -0.48 5.40
CA VAL A 93 -11.70 -1.31 6.62
C VAL A 93 -13.13 -1.57 7.09
N GLN A 94 -13.99 -0.56 7.08
CA GLN A 94 -15.42 -0.74 7.40
C GLN A 94 -16.08 -1.75 6.45
N LEU A 95 -15.82 -1.67 5.15
CA LEU A 95 -16.30 -2.68 4.19
C LEU A 95 -15.84 -4.09 4.56
N VAL A 96 -14.56 -4.26 4.95
CA VAL A 96 -14.04 -5.56 5.40
C VAL A 96 -14.82 -6.06 6.61
N GLU A 97 -15.03 -5.23 7.63
CA GLU A 97 -15.72 -5.59 8.88
C GLU A 97 -17.21 -5.86 8.68
N GLU A 98 -17.86 -5.18 7.75
CA GLU A 98 -19.26 -5.42 7.38
C GLU A 98 -19.45 -6.74 6.64
N ARG A 99 -18.50 -7.10 5.76
CA ARG A 99 -18.60 -8.30 4.92
C ARG A 99 -18.06 -9.55 5.59
N PHE A 100 -17.06 -9.42 6.45
CA PHE A 100 -16.32 -10.53 7.02
C PHE A 100 -16.11 -10.35 8.52
N ARG A 101 -16.17 -11.46 9.25
CA ARG A 101 -15.97 -11.45 10.71
C ARG A 101 -14.52 -11.76 11.06
N GLY A 102 -14.10 -11.23 12.20
CA GLY A 102 -12.79 -11.49 12.77
C GLY A 102 -11.75 -10.46 12.37
N ARG A 103 -10.53 -10.71 12.80
CA ARG A 103 -9.37 -9.87 12.41
C ARG A 103 -9.02 -10.13 10.95
N PHE A 104 -8.33 -9.19 10.34
CA PHE A 104 -7.92 -9.28 8.93
C PHE A 104 -6.44 -8.90 8.77
N SER A 105 -5.90 -9.12 7.61
CA SER A 105 -4.53 -8.72 7.25
C SER A 105 -4.56 -7.62 6.20
N ILE A 106 -3.51 -6.80 6.15
CA ILE A 106 -3.32 -5.80 5.10
C ILE A 106 -2.08 -6.15 4.29
N VAL A 107 -2.16 -5.99 2.97
CA VAL A 107 -1.00 -5.90 2.08
C VAL A 107 -1.03 -4.50 1.48
N ALA A 108 -0.01 -3.68 1.77
CA ALA A 108 0.10 -2.32 1.28
C ALA A 108 1.35 -2.15 0.42
N ALA A 109 1.20 -1.54 -0.76
CA ALA A 109 2.29 -1.31 -1.70
C ALA A 109 2.70 0.17 -1.72
N SER A 110 4.02 0.42 -1.80
CA SER A 110 4.60 1.73 -2.06
C SER A 110 4.02 2.84 -1.17
N PHE A 111 3.37 3.84 -1.75
CA PHE A 111 2.73 4.94 -1.04
C PHE A 111 1.52 4.51 -0.20
N GLY A 112 0.81 3.44 -0.58
CA GLY A 112 -0.26 2.87 0.24
C GLY A 112 0.19 2.41 1.63
N ALA A 113 1.50 2.20 1.82
CA ALA A 113 2.08 1.98 3.14
C ALA A 113 1.95 3.21 4.05
N VAL A 114 1.94 4.45 3.50
CA VAL A 114 1.85 5.69 4.29
C VAL A 114 0.55 5.74 5.09
N SER A 115 -0.59 5.72 4.42
CA SER A 115 -1.90 5.72 5.08
C SER A 115 -2.08 4.50 5.99
N THR A 116 -1.56 3.34 5.59
CA THR A 116 -1.63 2.10 6.38
C THR A 116 -0.87 2.21 7.70
N VAL A 117 0.41 2.62 7.69
CA VAL A 117 1.21 2.68 8.93
C VAL A 117 0.81 3.84 9.83
N LEU A 118 0.36 4.96 9.28
CA LEU A 118 -0.20 6.07 10.06
C LEU A 118 -1.51 5.68 10.76
N SER A 119 -2.24 4.72 10.22
CA SER A 119 -3.49 4.20 10.79
C SER A 119 -3.27 3.08 11.82
N LEU A 120 -2.06 2.54 11.98
CA LEU A 120 -1.77 1.44 12.93
C LEU A 120 -2.19 1.72 14.38
N PRO A 121 -2.14 2.96 14.92
CA PRO A 121 -2.60 3.20 16.29
C PRO A 121 -4.05 2.75 16.56
N TRP A 122 -4.94 2.86 15.58
CA TRP A 122 -6.32 2.37 15.71
C TRP A 122 -6.57 1.02 15.04
N LEU A 123 -5.74 0.64 14.06
CA LEU A 123 -5.85 -0.62 13.32
C LEU A 123 -5.27 -1.82 14.07
N ALA A 124 -4.24 -1.65 14.90
CA ALA A 124 -3.43 -2.76 15.44
C ALA A 124 -4.25 -3.84 16.15
N THR A 125 -5.33 -3.48 16.84
CA THR A 125 -6.23 -4.43 17.51
C THR A 125 -7.11 -5.23 16.56
N ARG A 126 -7.25 -4.78 15.31
CA ARG A 126 -8.08 -5.35 14.25
C ARG A 126 -7.27 -6.20 13.27
N LEU A 127 -5.94 -5.99 13.22
CA LEU A 127 -5.05 -6.67 12.29
C LEU A 127 -4.46 -7.95 12.87
N ASP A 128 -4.46 -9.00 12.07
CA ASP A 128 -3.66 -10.20 12.33
C ASP A 128 -2.23 -10.01 11.83
N ARG A 129 -2.07 -9.44 10.62
CA ARG A 129 -0.81 -9.39 9.89
C ARG A 129 -0.73 -8.14 9.03
N LEU A 130 0.48 -7.66 8.80
CA LEU A 130 0.79 -6.57 7.89
C LEU A 130 1.87 -7.00 6.89
N VAL A 131 1.62 -6.85 5.61
CA VAL A 131 2.62 -7.02 4.55
C VAL A 131 2.84 -5.67 3.87
N LEU A 132 4.08 -5.28 3.71
CA LEU A 132 4.47 -4.05 3.04
C LEU A 132 5.36 -4.37 1.84
N TRP A 133 4.95 -3.92 0.65
CA TRP A 133 5.71 -4.04 -0.60
C TRP A 133 6.38 -2.72 -0.95
N ASN A 134 7.72 -2.68 -1.03
CA ASN A 134 8.51 -1.49 -1.33
C ASN A 134 7.98 -0.23 -0.60
N PRO A 135 7.78 -0.26 0.74
CA PRO A 135 6.99 0.74 1.44
C PRO A 135 7.66 2.11 1.51
N VAL A 136 6.91 3.17 1.25
CA VAL A 136 7.31 4.54 1.56
C VAL A 136 7.20 4.74 3.06
N LEU A 137 8.35 4.73 3.76
CA LEU A 137 8.44 4.99 5.19
C LEU A 137 9.04 6.36 5.52
N ASP A 138 9.71 7.01 4.57
CA ASP A 138 10.26 8.35 4.72
C ASP A 138 9.80 9.25 3.58
N LEU A 139 8.83 10.12 3.88
CA LEU A 139 8.24 11.05 2.92
C LEU A 139 9.23 12.13 2.49
N ARG A 140 10.14 12.56 3.40
CA ARG A 140 11.14 13.57 3.09
C ARG A 140 12.16 13.03 2.10
N ALA A 141 12.76 11.88 2.41
CA ALA A 141 13.79 11.27 1.58
C ALA A 141 13.25 10.79 0.22
N THR A 142 11.94 10.52 0.12
CA THR A 142 11.31 10.09 -1.14
C THR A 142 10.87 11.27 -2.01
N PHE A 143 10.23 12.31 -1.43
CA PHE A 143 9.51 13.33 -2.20
C PHE A 143 10.02 14.77 -2.01
N LEU A 144 10.55 15.14 -0.83
CA LEU A 144 10.93 16.52 -0.55
C LEU A 144 12.42 16.78 -0.79
N GLU A 145 13.26 15.86 -0.39
CA GLU A 145 14.72 15.89 -0.54
C GLU A 145 15.17 14.54 -1.12
N PRO A 146 14.75 14.20 -2.35
CA PRO A 146 14.92 12.85 -2.90
C PRO A 146 16.40 12.50 -3.07
N GLU A 147 16.78 11.33 -2.55
CA GLU A 147 18.14 10.81 -2.64
C GLU A 147 18.33 9.84 -3.81
N LEU A 148 17.27 9.15 -4.23
CA LEU A 148 17.29 8.14 -5.28
C LEU A 148 16.99 8.75 -6.66
N SER A 149 17.36 8.04 -7.72
CA SER A 149 17.36 8.57 -9.10
C SER A 149 15.96 8.95 -9.59
N TRP A 150 14.98 8.09 -9.41
CA TRP A 150 13.60 8.38 -9.81
C TRP A 150 13.03 9.58 -9.04
N GLY A 151 13.26 9.65 -7.73
CA GLY A 151 12.84 10.77 -6.91
C GLY A 151 13.50 12.10 -7.35
N LYS A 152 14.80 12.08 -7.66
CA LYS A 152 15.51 13.27 -8.18
C LYS A 152 14.97 13.75 -9.51
N GLU A 153 14.59 12.83 -10.38
CA GLU A 153 14.00 13.15 -11.69
C GLU A 153 12.59 13.75 -11.54
N ASN A 154 11.75 13.17 -10.68
CA ASN A 154 10.33 13.55 -10.55
C ASN A 154 10.06 14.64 -9.52
N PHE A 155 10.92 14.83 -8.50
CA PHE A 155 10.70 15.75 -7.37
C PHE A 155 11.91 16.65 -7.06
N GLY A 156 12.91 16.65 -7.93
CA GLY A 156 14.10 17.51 -7.78
C GLY A 156 13.76 19.01 -7.88
N PRO A 157 14.78 19.89 -7.74
CA PRO A 157 14.56 21.33 -7.65
C PRO A 157 13.77 21.95 -8.80
N SER A 158 13.93 21.42 -10.01
CA SER A 158 13.19 21.90 -11.20
C SER A 158 11.70 21.57 -11.10
N GLN A 159 11.36 20.38 -10.65
CA GLN A 159 9.99 19.92 -10.45
C GLN A 159 9.33 20.64 -9.28
N GLN A 160 10.06 20.88 -8.19
CA GLN A 160 9.55 21.68 -7.07
C GLN A 160 9.21 23.10 -7.49
N LYS A 161 10.00 23.71 -8.38
CA LYS A 161 9.67 25.00 -8.97
C LYS A 161 8.38 24.95 -9.77
N LEU A 162 8.23 23.93 -10.65
CA LEU A 162 6.99 23.72 -11.42
C LEU A 162 5.80 23.48 -10.51
N LEU A 163 5.96 22.68 -9.46
CA LEU A 163 4.91 22.45 -8.45
C LEU A 163 4.46 23.77 -7.82
N HIS A 164 5.39 24.63 -7.47
CA HIS A 164 5.08 25.95 -6.89
C HIS A 164 4.36 26.87 -7.90
N GLU A 165 4.79 26.86 -9.17
CA GLU A 165 4.21 27.70 -10.24
C GLU A 165 2.84 27.20 -10.72
N ASN A 166 2.66 25.88 -10.88
CA ASN A 166 1.49 25.27 -11.49
C ASN A 166 0.50 24.65 -10.49
N GLY A 167 0.91 24.49 -9.22
CA GLY A 167 0.09 23.85 -8.18
C GLY A 167 -0.02 22.32 -8.29
N ALA A 168 0.64 21.69 -9.27
CA ALA A 168 0.68 20.24 -9.44
C ALA A 168 1.92 19.82 -10.26
N LEU A 169 2.30 18.53 -10.12
CA LEU A 169 3.29 17.85 -10.93
C LEU A 169 2.64 16.67 -11.67
N VAL A 170 3.06 16.45 -12.91
CA VAL A 170 2.74 15.21 -13.63
C VAL A 170 3.87 14.22 -13.39
N VAL A 171 3.53 13.07 -12.83
CA VAL A 171 4.46 11.97 -12.53
C VAL A 171 4.20 10.83 -13.49
N ASP A 172 5.26 10.20 -13.99
CA ASP A 172 5.22 9.11 -14.96
C ASP A 172 4.41 9.45 -16.23
N GLY A 173 4.30 10.75 -16.55
CA GLY A 173 3.64 11.28 -17.74
C GLY A 173 2.11 11.29 -17.72
N GLU A 174 1.47 10.78 -16.67
CA GLU A 174 0.02 10.56 -16.66
C GLU A 174 -0.68 11.08 -15.40
N PHE A 175 -0.05 11.00 -14.20
CA PHE A 175 -0.72 11.27 -12.94
C PHE A 175 -0.37 12.65 -12.38
N GLU A 176 -1.38 13.48 -12.08
CA GLU A 176 -1.20 14.82 -11.52
C GLU A 176 -1.22 14.81 -9.99
N LEU A 177 -0.05 14.96 -9.36
CA LEU A 177 0.06 15.17 -7.91
C LEU A 177 -0.10 16.64 -7.56
N GLY A 178 -1.12 16.98 -6.78
CA GLY A 178 -1.38 18.33 -6.33
C GLY A 178 -0.41 18.79 -5.23
N ARG A 179 -0.15 20.11 -5.17
CA ARG A 179 0.72 20.71 -4.15
C ARG A 179 0.26 20.40 -2.73
N VAL A 180 -1.04 20.26 -2.50
CA VAL A 180 -1.62 19.94 -1.18
C VAL A 180 -1.04 18.66 -0.59
N LEU A 181 -0.74 17.65 -1.42
CA LEU A 181 -0.10 16.42 -0.97
C LEU A 181 1.33 16.68 -0.45
N PHE A 182 2.12 17.48 -1.18
CA PHE A 182 3.50 17.81 -0.79
C PHE A 182 3.54 18.70 0.47
N ASP A 183 2.57 19.61 0.62
CA ASP A 183 2.45 20.47 1.80
C ASP A 183 2.22 19.64 3.07
N GLU A 184 1.58 18.46 2.97
CA GLU A 184 1.33 17.55 4.09
C GLU A 184 2.55 16.70 4.50
N PHE A 185 3.50 16.42 3.60
CA PHE A 185 4.59 15.47 3.85
C PHE A 185 5.48 15.82 5.05
N THR A 186 5.53 17.08 5.45
CA THR A 186 6.27 17.52 6.65
C THR A 186 5.53 17.26 7.97
N HIS A 187 4.26 16.88 7.91
CA HIS A 187 3.40 16.70 9.09
C HIS A 187 3.25 15.24 9.50
N TYR A 188 3.70 14.30 8.67
CA TYR A 188 3.53 12.86 8.91
C TYR A 188 4.88 12.15 9.00
N ASP A 189 4.96 11.18 9.91
CA ASP A 189 6.12 10.30 10.09
C ASP A 189 5.68 8.83 9.99
N PRO A 190 5.61 8.28 8.76
CA PRO A 190 5.25 6.87 8.58
C PRO A 190 6.22 5.91 9.25
N LEU A 191 7.52 6.26 9.31
CA LEU A 191 8.54 5.41 9.93
C LEU A 191 8.26 5.23 11.42
N ALA A 192 7.98 6.31 12.15
CA ALA A 192 7.60 6.22 13.56
C ALA A 192 6.35 5.36 13.74
N GLY A 193 5.30 5.58 12.94
CA GLY A 193 4.08 4.76 12.98
C GLY A 193 4.34 3.27 12.78
N PHE A 194 5.26 2.91 11.87
CA PHE A 194 5.65 1.52 11.67
C PHE A 194 6.46 0.97 12.85
N LEU A 195 7.45 1.72 13.35
CA LEU A 195 8.34 1.28 14.45
C LEU A 195 7.58 1.08 15.76
N ASP A 196 6.59 1.89 16.05
CA ASP A 196 5.79 1.84 17.28
C ASP A 196 4.78 0.68 17.26
N SER A 197 4.49 0.10 16.12
CA SER A 197 3.51 -0.98 15.98
C SER A 197 4.09 -2.34 16.40
N THR A 198 3.26 -3.15 17.06
CA THR A 198 3.56 -4.55 17.43
C THR A 198 2.92 -5.57 16.49
N VAL A 199 2.22 -5.15 15.46
CA VAL A 199 1.60 -6.05 14.46
C VAL A 199 2.68 -6.85 13.76
N PRO A 200 2.61 -8.20 13.74
CA PRO A 200 3.56 -9.02 13.01
C PRO A 200 3.57 -8.64 11.54
N SER A 201 4.76 -8.40 10.98
CA SER A 201 4.89 -7.81 9.66
C SER A 201 5.86 -8.56 8.75
N LEU A 202 5.58 -8.54 7.46
CA LEU A 202 6.51 -8.91 6.39
C LEU A 202 6.78 -7.67 5.54
N VAL A 203 8.04 -7.34 5.34
CA VAL A 203 8.48 -6.36 4.34
C VAL A 203 9.07 -7.10 3.16
N VAL A 204 8.55 -6.87 1.96
CA VAL A 204 9.09 -7.40 0.69
C VAL A 204 9.61 -6.21 -0.11
N HIS A 205 10.90 -6.19 -0.44
CA HIS A 205 11.50 -5.01 -1.07
C HIS A 205 12.63 -5.39 -2.05
N GLY A 206 12.67 -4.72 -3.19
CA GLY A 206 13.76 -4.85 -4.16
C GLY A 206 15.03 -4.13 -3.69
N ASP A 207 16.20 -4.78 -3.75
CA ASP A 207 17.47 -4.20 -3.28
C ASP A 207 18.10 -3.19 -4.25
N ARG A 208 17.46 -2.98 -5.42
CA ARG A 208 17.84 -1.97 -6.41
C ARG A 208 16.74 -0.94 -6.67
N ASP A 209 15.84 -0.79 -5.72
CA ASP A 209 14.74 0.17 -5.82
C ASP A 209 15.28 1.59 -6.00
N THR A 210 14.93 2.22 -7.14
CA THR A 210 15.37 3.56 -7.53
C THR A 210 14.41 4.67 -7.10
N ALA A 211 13.25 4.31 -6.56
CA ALA A 211 12.20 5.23 -6.11
C ALA A 211 12.11 5.32 -4.59
N VAL A 212 12.10 4.18 -3.89
CA VAL A 212 11.91 4.08 -2.45
C VAL A 212 13.10 3.37 -1.80
N SER A 213 13.65 3.93 -0.72
CA SER A 213 14.88 3.42 -0.11
C SER A 213 14.71 2.05 0.53
N TYR A 214 15.37 1.05 -0.06
CA TYR A 214 15.53 -0.28 0.51
C TYR A 214 16.21 -0.23 1.89
N GLU A 215 17.23 0.60 2.08
CA GLU A 215 17.98 0.70 3.33
C GLU A 215 17.13 1.20 4.49
N ILE A 216 16.21 2.14 4.24
CA ILE A 216 15.27 2.62 5.26
C ILE A 216 14.33 1.48 5.66
N ALA A 217 13.73 0.80 4.70
CA ALA A 217 12.82 -0.31 4.96
C ALA A 217 13.51 -1.49 5.65
N ALA A 218 14.74 -1.84 5.23
CA ALA A 218 15.53 -2.91 5.82
C ALA A 218 15.90 -2.62 7.28
N ARG A 219 16.36 -1.40 7.58
CA ARG A 219 16.66 -0.97 8.97
C ARG A 219 15.42 -0.96 9.83
N ALA A 220 14.31 -0.48 9.30
CA ALA A 220 13.04 -0.48 10.03
C ALA A 220 12.58 -1.91 10.36
N ALA A 221 12.65 -2.83 9.39
CA ALA A 221 12.31 -4.23 9.59
C ALA A 221 13.23 -4.90 10.66
N GLN A 222 14.54 -4.66 10.60
CA GLN A 222 15.50 -5.20 11.56
C GLN A 222 15.31 -4.66 12.99
N SER A 223 14.76 -3.45 13.12
CA SER A 223 14.51 -2.82 14.43
C SER A 223 13.27 -3.38 15.14
N ARG A 224 12.45 -4.18 14.47
CA ARG A 224 11.19 -4.73 15.01
C ARG A 224 11.26 -6.24 15.17
N PRO A 225 11.09 -6.79 16.38
CA PRO A 225 11.31 -8.23 16.67
C PRO A 225 10.31 -9.16 15.93
N HIS A 226 9.16 -8.66 15.51
CA HIS A 226 8.12 -9.44 14.82
C HIS A 226 7.99 -9.06 13.34
N THR A 227 9.09 -8.61 12.73
CA THR A 227 9.12 -8.25 11.31
C THR A 227 10.12 -9.11 10.57
N MET A 228 9.66 -9.74 9.49
CA MET A 228 10.50 -10.45 8.54
C MET A 228 10.77 -9.51 7.35
N LEU A 229 12.01 -9.51 6.87
CA LEU A 229 12.39 -8.87 5.60
C LEU A 229 12.64 -9.95 4.56
N HIS A 230 11.99 -9.83 3.41
CA HIS A 230 12.30 -10.58 2.20
C HIS A 230 12.84 -9.63 1.13
N THR A 231 14.07 -9.85 0.72
CA THR A 231 14.73 -9.07 -0.33
C THR A 231 14.54 -9.74 -1.68
N VAL A 232 13.90 -9.04 -2.62
CA VAL A 232 13.83 -9.47 -4.02
C VAL A 232 15.10 -8.99 -4.72
N VAL A 233 16.06 -9.90 -4.91
CA VAL A 233 17.41 -9.57 -5.34
C VAL A 233 17.43 -9.01 -6.76
N GLY A 234 18.10 -7.88 -6.92
CA GLY A 234 18.25 -7.17 -8.20
C GLY A 234 17.02 -6.45 -8.68
N SER A 235 15.93 -6.41 -7.90
CA SER A 235 14.66 -5.78 -8.29
C SER A 235 14.67 -4.28 -8.08
N ASP A 236 14.12 -3.56 -9.06
CA ASP A 236 13.73 -2.16 -8.93
C ASP A 236 12.33 -2.02 -8.32
N HIS A 237 11.82 -0.80 -8.21
CA HIS A 237 10.50 -0.48 -7.68
C HIS A 237 9.38 -1.16 -8.48
N GLY A 238 8.35 -1.66 -7.78
CA GLY A 238 7.24 -2.37 -8.40
C GLY A 238 7.59 -3.79 -8.90
N PHE A 239 8.76 -4.33 -8.51
CA PHE A 239 9.22 -5.67 -8.91
C PHE A 239 9.29 -5.81 -10.45
N ASP A 240 10.17 -5.10 -11.07
CA ASP A 240 10.38 -4.78 -12.48
C ASP A 240 10.45 -5.94 -13.49
N SER A 241 10.06 -7.15 -13.09
CA SER A 241 9.89 -8.30 -13.98
C SER A 241 8.83 -9.26 -13.45
N ARG A 242 8.21 -10.01 -14.35
CA ARG A 242 7.19 -11.00 -14.00
C ARG A 242 7.68 -12.04 -12.98
N GLU A 243 8.92 -12.48 -13.09
CA GLU A 243 9.52 -13.44 -12.18
C GLU A 243 9.62 -12.87 -10.75
N ARG A 244 10.05 -11.61 -10.62
CA ARG A 244 10.18 -10.92 -9.34
C ARG A 244 8.84 -10.56 -8.73
N GLU A 245 7.87 -10.18 -9.56
CA GLU A 245 6.49 -9.98 -9.12
C GLU A 245 5.90 -11.29 -8.56
N ASP A 246 6.10 -12.41 -9.27
CA ASP A 246 5.62 -13.72 -8.84
C ASP A 246 6.33 -14.21 -7.57
N GLU A 247 7.63 -13.88 -7.38
CA GLU A 247 8.37 -14.11 -6.14
C GLU A 247 7.75 -13.35 -4.96
N ALA A 248 7.48 -12.04 -5.11
CA ALA A 248 6.85 -11.21 -4.08
C ALA A 248 5.46 -11.72 -3.70
N ILE A 249 4.65 -12.10 -4.70
CA ILE A 249 3.32 -12.68 -4.50
C ILE A 249 3.42 -14.01 -3.76
N ALA A 250 4.28 -14.93 -4.21
CA ALA A 250 4.43 -16.24 -3.61
C ALA A 250 4.90 -16.15 -2.14
N MET A 251 5.89 -15.28 -1.86
CA MET A 251 6.35 -15.01 -0.50
C MET A 251 5.24 -14.48 0.39
N THR A 252 4.45 -13.53 -0.10
CA THR A 252 3.31 -12.95 0.63
C THR A 252 2.27 -14.01 0.99
N VAL A 253 1.87 -14.83 0.00
CA VAL A 253 0.88 -15.89 0.21
C VAL A 253 1.40 -16.94 1.19
N ALA A 254 2.64 -17.40 1.02
CA ALA A 254 3.25 -18.39 1.89
C ALA A 254 3.32 -17.89 3.34
N TRP A 255 3.78 -16.66 3.56
CA TRP A 255 3.90 -16.08 4.90
C TRP A 255 2.54 -15.91 5.58
N LEU A 256 1.50 -15.47 4.86
CA LEU A 256 0.16 -15.33 5.41
C LEU A 256 -0.45 -16.70 5.77
N VAL A 257 -0.19 -17.75 4.97
CA VAL A 257 -0.68 -19.11 5.23
C VAL A 257 0.01 -19.75 6.43
N GLU A 258 1.34 -19.66 6.52
CA GLU A 258 2.14 -20.28 7.58
C GLU A 258 1.82 -19.69 8.96
N GLN A 259 1.68 -18.38 9.04
CA GLN A 259 1.44 -17.70 10.31
C GLN A 259 0.05 -18.00 10.91
N ILE A 260 -0.94 -18.36 10.10
CA ILE A 260 -2.26 -18.79 10.61
C ILE A 260 -2.18 -20.18 11.24
N ALA A 261 -1.36 -21.07 10.68
CA ALA A 261 -1.17 -22.42 11.21
C ALA A 261 -0.54 -22.44 12.60
N LEU A 262 0.22 -21.39 12.97
CA LEU A 262 0.85 -21.23 14.29
C LEU A 262 -0.05 -20.58 15.34
N SER A 263 -1.17 -19.98 14.93
CA SER A 263 -2.11 -19.23 15.79
C SER A 263 -3.38 -20.04 16.13
N SER A 264 -3.57 -21.19 15.50
CA SER A 264 -4.68 -22.15 15.72
C SER A 264 -4.23 -23.34 16.56
#